data_b28f01cb7b2fca4bfed7d4a8e1553d60
#
_entry.id   b28f01cb7b2fca4bfed7d4a8e1553d60
#
_cell.length_a   1.000
_cell.length_b   1.000
_cell.length_c   1.000
_cell.angle_alpha   90.00
_cell.angle_beta   90.00
_cell.angle_gamma   90.00
#
_symmetry.space_group_name_H-M   'P 1'
#
loop_
_entity.id
_entity.type
_entity.pdbx_description
1 polymer ?
#
loop_
_entity_poly.entity_id
_entity_poly.type
_entity_poly.pdbx_seq_one_letter_code
_entity_poly.pdbx_strand_id
1 'polypeptide(L)'
;MTNRIEMMIPLLLYFFFIMGIALWGNKKTKDKTGTSGFMEEYFLGSRSMGGFVLAMAIITTYTSASSFIGGPGVAYKVGLGWILLSMIQVPTAFLTLGVLGKRFAVIARRTNAVTITDFLRARYKSDAVVILASLALLIFFMASMLAQFIGGARLFESITGYSYQMGLLIFGLTVIMYTTIGGFRAVVLTDTIQGIMMLLASTAILVAVITAGGGVANIMSSLQAIDPGLLTPQGAGGSIPKPFILSFWVLVGFGILGLPQTTQKCLGFKDTKSMQSAMIIGTFTVGFTMLTMHLVGALGRAVVPGIEIGDLAIPTITLKLMSPFWAGIFIAGPLAAIMSTVDSMLIMCSAAIVKDLYFHYVARNDETKLPPRKVRLMSLSVTGIVGVLVFFAAMEPPSLLVWINLFAFGGLESVFFCPTLFGLYWRRANAMGAILSMTAGCAAFFFFNISKISVAGTTAIVPTLVIAAAVFIAGSLLSKDNTNDAELHKIFDF
;
A
#
# COMPACT_ATOMS: atom_id res chain seq x y z
N MET A 1 21.47 25.96 13.41
CA MET A 1 22.11 24.64 13.22
C MET A 1 21.78 23.66 14.34
N THR A 2 21.85 24.05 15.61
CA THR A 2 21.62 23.21 16.79
C THR A 2 20.26 22.50 16.76
N ASN A 3 19.18 23.19 16.47
CA ASN A 3 17.83 22.63 16.41
C ASN A 3 17.65 21.52 15.35
N ARG A 4 18.41 21.57 14.24
CA ARG A 4 18.35 20.53 13.20
C ARG A 4 19.09 19.27 13.60
N ILE A 5 20.20 19.39 14.31
CA ILE A 5 20.97 18.27 14.83
C ILE A 5 20.13 17.50 15.85
N GLU A 6 19.46 18.20 16.78
CA GLU A 6 18.56 17.59 17.77
C GLU A 6 17.43 16.78 17.14
N MET A 7 16.85 17.24 16.01
CA MET A 7 15.86 16.52 15.23
C MET A 7 16.41 15.30 14.51
N MET A 8 17.62 15.39 13.98
CA MET A 8 18.23 14.31 13.22
C MET A 8 18.63 13.11 14.08
N ILE A 9 18.97 13.34 15.36
CA ILE A 9 19.40 12.25 16.27
C ILE A 9 18.34 11.14 16.39
N PRO A 10 17.06 11.40 16.74
CA PRO A 10 16.03 10.37 16.81
C PRO A 10 15.81 9.65 15.48
N LEU A 11 15.86 10.37 14.37
CA LEU A 11 15.71 9.78 13.05
C LEU A 11 16.86 8.85 12.66
N LEU A 12 18.10 9.24 12.94
CA LEU A 12 19.26 8.39 12.73
C LEU A 12 19.19 7.14 13.62
N LEU A 13 18.81 7.29 14.88
CA LEU A 13 18.60 6.16 15.78
C LEU A 13 17.53 5.21 15.27
N TYR A 14 16.41 5.75 14.75
CA TYR A 14 15.37 4.96 14.10
C TYR A 14 15.92 4.19 12.89
N PHE A 15 16.68 4.83 12.00
CA PHE A 15 17.29 4.16 10.84
C PHE A 15 18.26 3.05 11.24
N PHE A 16 19.16 3.32 12.21
CA PHE A 16 20.09 2.30 12.70
C PHE A 16 19.36 1.12 13.34
N PHE A 17 18.28 1.38 14.06
CA PHE A 17 17.44 0.36 14.66
C PHE A 17 16.75 -0.52 13.61
N ILE A 18 16.12 0.07 12.61
CA ILE A 18 15.50 -0.65 11.48
C ILE A 18 16.55 -1.45 10.70
N MET A 19 17.72 -0.87 10.43
CA MET A 19 18.82 -1.58 9.76
C MET A 19 19.31 -2.77 10.60
N GLY A 20 19.39 -2.61 11.92
CA GLY A 20 19.75 -3.70 12.83
C GLY A 20 18.77 -4.87 12.74
N ILE A 21 17.45 -4.58 12.70
CA ILE A 21 16.41 -5.59 12.52
C ILE A 21 16.55 -6.26 11.15
N ALA A 22 16.80 -5.50 10.09
CA ALA A 22 16.99 -6.03 8.74
C ALA A 22 18.16 -7.01 8.66
N LEU A 23 19.29 -6.65 9.27
CA LEU A 23 20.48 -7.52 9.35
C LEU A 23 20.22 -8.79 10.18
N TRP A 24 19.51 -8.66 11.31
CA TRP A 24 19.15 -9.79 12.15
C TRP A 24 18.17 -10.76 11.44
N GLY A 25 17.14 -10.24 10.80
CA GLY A 25 16.17 -11.03 10.03
C GLY A 25 16.83 -11.79 8.89
N ASN A 26 17.75 -11.14 8.16
CA ASN A 26 18.54 -11.76 7.09
C ASN A 26 19.39 -12.96 7.59
N LYS A 27 19.95 -12.88 8.79
CA LYS A 27 20.76 -13.97 9.37
C LYS A 27 19.93 -15.24 9.60
N LYS A 28 18.67 -15.08 10.01
CA LYS A 28 17.74 -16.22 10.25
C LYS A 28 17.17 -16.85 8.98
N THR A 29 17.10 -16.13 7.87
CA THR A 29 16.61 -16.65 6.57
C THR A 29 17.59 -17.62 5.91
N LYS A 30 18.88 -17.57 6.30
CA LYS A 30 19.93 -18.42 5.71
C LYS A 30 19.85 -19.91 6.07
N ASP A 31 19.08 -20.27 7.10
CA ASP A 31 19.09 -21.61 7.68
C ASP A 31 18.07 -22.58 7.04
N LYS A 32 17.35 -22.16 5.98
CA LYS A 32 16.37 -23.02 5.28
C LYS A 32 16.99 -23.78 4.12
N THR A 33 16.72 -25.09 4.09
CA THR A 33 17.21 -26.00 3.05
C THR A 33 16.26 -26.03 1.84
N GLY A 34 16.83 -26.01 0.63
CA GLY A 34 16.10 -26.10 -0.64
C GLY A 34 15.58 -24.77 -1.18
N THR A 35 15.39 -24.69 -2.49
CA THR A 35 14.99 -23.46 -3.19
C THR A 35 13.55 -23.07 -2.88
N SER A 36 12.62 -24.01 -2.92
CA SER A 36 11.20 -23.75 -2.61
C SER A 36 10.99 -23.32 -1.16
N GLY A 37 11.66 -23.96 -0.20
CA GLY A 37 11.61 -23.57 1.21
C GLY A 37 12.22 -22.18 1.45
N PHE A 38 13.31 -21.85 0.72
CA PHE A 38 13.89 -20.51 0.76
C PHE A 38 12.96 -19.47 0.16
N MET A 39 12.29 -19.75 -0.97
CA MET A 39 11.34 -18.81 -1.58
C MET A 39 10.13 -18.56 -0.68
N GLU A 40 9.58 -19.60 -0.03
CA GLU A 40 8.48 -19.44 0.92
C GLU A 40 8.89 -18.56 2.10
N GLU A 41 10.06 -18.77 2.68
CA GLU A 41 10.58 -17.94 3.77
C GLU A 41 10.87 -16.52 3.31
N TYR A 42 11.53 -16.36 2.15
CA TYR A 42 11.99 -15.06 1.66
C TYR A 42 10.82 -14.17 1.20
N PHE A 43 9.77 -14.73 0.57
CA PHE A 43 8.66 -13.96 0.03
C PHE A 43 7.38 -14.00 0.88
N LEU A 44 7.25 -14.91 1.86
CA LEU A 44 6.03 -15.08 2.66
C LEU A 44 6.26 -15.26 4.18
N GLY A 45 7.48 -15.52 4.64
CA GLY A 45 7.81 -15.65 6.06
C GLY A 45 7.22 -16.90 6.74
N SER A 46 7.14 -18.03 6.04
CA SER A 46 6.70 -19.34 6.56
C SER A 46 5.29 -19.40 7.18
N ARG A 47 4.37 -18.52 6.80
CA ARG A 47 2.96 -18.51 7.24
C ARG A 47 2.80 -18.58 8.77
N SER A 48 3.62 -17.81 9.48
CA SER A 48 3.70 -17.87 10.95
C SER A 48 3.15 -16.64 11.66
N MET A 49 2.51 -15.70 10.94
CA MET A 49 2.03 -14.45 11.51
C MET A 49 0.86 -14.68 12.48
N GLY A 50 1.05 -14.31 13.75
CA GLY A 50 -0.01 -14.20 14.74
C GLY A 50 -0.89 -12.97 14.52
N GLY A 51 -2.03 -12.88 15.22
CA GLY A 51 -3.05 -11.85 14.95
C GLY A 51 -2.55 -10.42 15.04
N PHE A 52 -1.78 -10.07 16.07
CA PHE A 52 -1.23 -8.71 16.23
C PHE A 52 -0.22 -8.37 15.12
N VAL A 53 0.71 -9.27 14.84
CA VAL A 53 1.73 -9.07 13.79
C VAL A 53 1.06 -8.94 12.40
N LEU A 54 0.06 -9.77 12.12
CA LEU A 54 -0.72 -9.69 10.88
C LEU A 54 -1.47 -8.36 10.77
N ALA A 55 -2.10 -7.90 11.87
CA ALA A 55 -2.78 -6.61 11.90
C ALA A 55 -1.81 -5.47 11.60
N MET A 56 -0.67 -5.43 12.29
CA MET A 56 0.36 -4.41 12.05
C MET A 56 0.90 -4.49 10.62
N ALA A 57 1.17 -5.67 10.10
CA ALA A 57 1.63 -5.85 8.73
C ALA A 57 0.59 -5.40 7.66
N ILE A 58 -0.71 -5.57 7.91
CA ILE A 58 -1.77 -5.05 7.02
C ILE A 58 -1.81 -3.52 7.10
N ILE A 59 -1.80 -2.96 8.31
CA ILE A 59 -1.83 -1.51 8.52
C ILE A 59 -0.66 -0.86 7.80
N THR A 60 0.55 -1.30 8.08
CA THR A 60 1.78 -0.70 7.53
C THR A 60 1.90 -0.85 6.02
N THR A 61 1.38 -1.95 5.46
CA THR A 61 1.35 -2.14 4.00
C THR A 61 0.29 -1.28 3.32
N TYR A 62 -0.83 -1.01 3.99
CA TYR A 62 -1.93 -0.23 3.44
C TYR A 62 -1.74 1.27 3.68
N THR A 63 -1.39 1.68 4.90
CA THR A 63 -1.10 3.08 5.24
C THR A 63 0.28 3.47 4.67
N SER A 64 0.29 4.55 3.91
CA SER A 64 1.42 4.95 3.06
C SER A 64 1.72 6.45 3.20
N ALA A 65 2.60 6.97 2.38
CA ALA A 65 2.78 8.42 2.24
C ALA A 65 1.44 9.15 2.00
N SER A 66 0.52 8.52 1.25
CA SER A 66 -0.81 9.11 1.01
C SER A 66 -1.62 9.26 2.29
N SER A 67 -1.52 8.30 3.23
CA SER A 67 -2.25 8.32 4.49
C SER A 67 -1.67 9.28 5.53
N PHE A 68 -0.35 9.48 5.51
CA PHE A 68 0.37 10.27 6.51
C PHE A 68 0.80 11.66 6.03
N ILE A 69 0.85 11.89 4.73
CA ILE A 69 1.31 13.16 4.13
C ILE A 69 0.27 13.70 3.16
N GLY A 70 -0.01 12.96 2.08
CA GLY A 70 -0.81 13.47 0.97
C GLY A 70 -2.28 13.68 1.34
N GLY A 71 -2.96 12.70 1.94
CA GLY A 71 -4.34 12.81 2.39
C GLY A 71 -4.54 13.90 3.44
N PRO A 72 -3.74 13.93 4.53
CA PRO A 72 -3.73 15.04 5.47
C PRO A 72 -3.44 16.39 4.81
N GLY A 73 -2.57 16.44 3.80
CA GLY A 73 -2.31 17.64 3.01
C GLY A 73 -3.53 18.11 2.21
N VAL A 74 -4.32 17.18 1.66
CA VAL A 74 -5.60 17.54 1.04
C VAL A 74 -6.62 17.97 2.10
N ALA A 75 -6.70 17.27 3.25
CA ALA A 75 -7.56 17.67 4.37
C ALA A 75 -7.23 19.09 4.88
N TYR A 76 -5.96 19.47 4.89
CA TYR A 76 -5.52 20.84 5.21
C TYR A 76 -6.12 21.87 4.23
N LYS A 77 -6.24 21.52 2.95
CA LYS A 77 -6.76 22.42 1.91
C LYS A 77 -8.28 22.47 1.86
N VAL A 78 -8.94 21.31 1.93
CA VAL A 78 -10.38 21.20 1.69
C VAL A 78 -11.21 21.05 2.97
N GLY A 79 -10.60 20.79 4.12
CA GLY A 79 -11.26 20.73 5.42
C GLY A 79 -11.83 19.34 5.79
N LEU A 80 -12.84 19.35 6.66
CA LEU A 80 -13.41 18.15 7.30
C LEU A 80 -14.08 17.18 6.32
N GLY A 81 -14.54 17.67 5.17
CA GLY A 81 -15.12 16.82 4.13
C GLY A 81 -14.18 15.71 3.65
N TRP A 82 -12.87 15.96 3.61
CA TRP A 82 -11.89 14.95 3.24
C TRP A 82 -11.74 13.83 4.30
N ILE A 83 -12.02 14.13 5.58
CA ILE A 83 -12.00 13.13 6.64
C ILE A 83 -13.07 12.08 6.41
N LEU A 84 -14.27 12.46 5.96
CA LEU A 84 -15.33 11.52 5.62
C LEU A 84 -14.89 10.54 4.54
N LEU A 85 -14.14 11.03 3.53
CA LEU A 85 -13.57 10.18 2.50
C LEU A 85 -12.48 9.23 3.06
N SER A 86 -11.65 9.72 3.95
CA SER A 86 -10.60 8.89 4.56
C SER A 86 -11.18 7.77 5.42
N MET A 87 -12.33 7.99 6.07
CA MET A 87 -13.01 7.00 6.91
C MET A 87 -13.64 5.85 6.12
N ILE A 88 -13.82 5.98 4.80
CA ILE A 88 -14.20 4.87 3.91
C ILE A 88 -13.20 3.71 4.00
N GLN A 89 -11.97 3.99 4.39
CA GLN A 89 -10.88 3.02 4.50
C GLN A 89 -10.90 2.21 5.81
N VAL A 90 -11.75 2.56 6.77
CA VAL A 90 -11.83 1.85 8.08
C VAL A 90 -12.02 0.34 7.94
N PRO A 91 -12.94 -0.17 7.08
CA PRO A 91 -13.16 -1.60 6.97
C PRO A 91 -12.10 -2.37 6.18
N THR A 92 -10.99 -1.75 5.80
CA THR A 92 -9.92 -2.36 4.98
C THR A 92 -9.48 -3.74 5.49
N ALA A 93 -9.08 -3.84 6.77
CA ALA A 93 -8.61 -5.11 7.32
C ALA A 93 -9.75 -6.13 7.42
N PHE A 94 -10.96 -5.69 7.75
CA PHE A 94 -12.15 -6.53 7.80
C PHE A 94 -12.52 -7.08 6.42
N LEU A 95 -12.58 -6.22 5.40
CA LEU A 95 -12.90 -6.64 4.03
C LEU A 95 -11.83 -7.57 3.47
N THR A 96 -10.55 -7.22 3.59
CA THR A 96 -9.46 -8.04 3.06
C THR A 96 -9.43 -9.42 3.70
N LEU A 97 -9.40 -9.50 5.02
CA LEU A 97 -9.32 -10.78 5.73
C LEU A 97 -10.66 -11.52 5.76
N GLY A 98 -11.78 -10.83 5.90
CA GLY A 98 -13.11 -11.43 5.98
C GLY A 98 -13.59 -11.97 4.65
N VAL A 99 -13.41 -11.21 3.57
CA VAL A 99 -13.81 -11.67 2.24
C VAL A 99 -12.78 -12.62 1.63
N LEU A 100 -11.49 -12.27 1.66
CA LEU A 100 -10.48 -13.05 0.95
C LEU A 100 -9.75 -14.05 1.86
N GLY A 101 -9.44 -13.66 3.11
CA GLY A 101 -8.41 -14.29 3.94
C GLY A 101 -8.55 -15.80 4.12
N LYS A 102 -9.71 -16.30 4.57
CA LYS A 102 -9.90 -17.73 4.82
C LYS A 102 -9.75 -18.57 3.54
N ARG A 103 -10.41 -18.17 2.46
CA ARG A 103 -10.34 -18.90 1.18
C ARG A 103 -8.94 -18.86 0.58
N PHE A 104 -8.31 -17.69 0.58
CA PHE A 104 -6.92 -17.55 0.11
C PHE A 104 -5.96 -18.46 0.88
N ALA A 105 -6.05 -18.48 2.21
CA ALA A 105 -5.15 -19.29 3.03
C ALA A 105 -5.33 -20.80 2.79
N VAL A 106 -6.58 -21.27 2.62
CA VAL A 106 -6.86 -22.68 2.30
C VAL A 106 -6.27 -23.04 0.94
N ILE A 107 -6.56 -22.23 -0.09
CA ILE A 107 -6.07 -22.48 -1.44
C ILE A 107 -4.54 -22.40 -1.48
N ALA A 108 -3.94 -21.41 -0.84
CA ALA A 108 -2.50 -21.25 -0.79
C ALA A 108 -1.78 -22.44 -0.14
N ARG A 109 -2.36 -23.03 0.90
CA ARG A 109 -1.81 -24.24 1.53
C ARG A 109 -1.96 -25.47 0.65
N ARG A 110 -3.07 -25.61 -0.08
CA ARG A 110 -3.32 -26.73 -1.00
C ARG A 110 -2.43 -26.68 -2.25
N THR A 111 -2.13 -25.47 -2.73
CA THR A 111 -1.35 -25.24 -3.96
C THR A 111 0.10 -24.86 -3.72
N ASN A 112 0.52 -24.73 -2.45
CA ASN A 112 1.81 -24.15 -2.05
C ASN A 112 2.06 -22.74 -2.64
N ALA A 113 0.98 -21.97 -2.88
CA ALA A 113 1.07 -20.63 -3.43
C ALA A 113 1.79 -19.68 -2.45
N VAL A 114 2.75 -18.95 -2.94
CA VAL A 114 3.56 -17.98 -2.19
C VAL A 114 3.23 -16.55 -2.62
N THR A 115 2.71 -16.38 -3.84
CA THR A 115 2.33 -15.10 -4.41
C THR A 115 0.86 -15.10 -4.85
N ILE A 116 0.30 -13.89 -5.03
CA ILE A 116 -1.03 -13.73 -5.66
C ILE A 116 -1.04 -14.31 -7.08
N THR A 117 0.09 -14.24 -7.78
CA THR A 117 0.25 -14.75 -9.13
C THR A 117 0.20 -16.28 -9.16
N ASP A 118 0.71 -16.97 -8.11
CA ASP A 118 0.55 -18.43 -7.96
C ASP A 118 -0.92 -18.81 -7.81
N PHE A 119 -1.70 -18.02 -7.03
CA PHE A 119 -3.14 -18.23 -6.92
C PHE A 119 -3.83 -18.10 -8.29
N LEU A 120 -3.51 -17.06 -9.04
CA LEU A 120 -4.08 -16.85 -10.38
C LEU A 120 -3.69 -17.98 -11.33
N ARG A 121 -2.43 -18.47 -11.26
CA ARG A 121 -1.96 -19.63 -12.03
C ARG A 121 -2.75 -20.88 -11.67
N ALA A 122 -2.91 -21.19 -10.38
CA ALA A 122 -3.65 -22.36 -9.92
C ALA A 122 -5.13 -22.29 -10.33
N ARG A 123 -5.73 -21.08 -10.31
CA ARG A 123 -7.14 -20.89 -10.63
C ARG A 123 -7.44 -20.94 -12.12
N TYR A 124 -6.63 -20.26 -12.92
CA TYR A 124 -6.91 -20.05 -14.33
C TYR A 124 -6.09 -20.95 -15.27
N LYS A 125 -5.07 -21.62 -14.76
CA LYS A 125 -4.17 -22.51 -15.54
C LYS A 125 -3.73 -21.87 -16.86
N SER A 126 -3.38 -20.56 -16.83
CA SER A 126 -3.08 -19.75 -18.02
C SER A 126 -1.83 -18.90 -17.81
N ASP A 127 -0.87 -19.06 -18.70
CA ASP A 127 0.37 -18.25 -18.72
C ASP A 127 0.09 -16.79 -19.04
N ALA A 128 -0.88 -16.51 -19.90
CA ALA A 128 -1.26 -15.13 -20.24
C ALA A 128 -1.77 -14.37 -19.00
N VAL A 129 -2.58 -15.01 -18.13
CA VAL A 129 -3.04 -14.40 -16.88
C VAL A 129 -1.86 -14.08 -15.96
N VAL A 130 -0.89 -14.98 -15.84
CA VAL A 130 0.30 -14.81 -15.01
C VAL A 130 1.17 -13.66 -15.51
N ILE A 131 1.41 -13.61 -16.81
CA ILE A 131 2.24 -12.55 -17.43
C ILE A 131 1.55 -11.20 -17.28
N LEU A 132 0.26 -11.09 -17.57
CA LEU A 132 -0.51 -9.85 -17.40
C LEU A 132 -0.50 -9.37 -15.94
N ALA A 133 -0.71 -10.29 -14.99
CA ALA A 133 -0.63 -9.97 -13.57
C ALA A 133 0.75 -9.47 -13.16
N SER A 134 1.81 -10.16 -13.57
CA SER A 134 3.19 -9.77 -13.23
C SER A 134 3.56 -8.40 -13.82
N LEU A 135 3.18 -8.12 -15.07
CA LEU A 135 3.41 -6.82 -15.70
C LEU A 135 2.63 -5.70 -15.00
N ALA A 136 1.36 -5.94 -14.67
CA ALA A 136 0.55 -4.97 -13.94
C ALA A 136 1.12 -4.67 -12.55
N LEU A 137 1.58 -5.70 -11.80
CA LEU A 137 2.27 -5.52 -10.54
C LEU A 137 3.47 -4.59 -10.67
N LEU A 138 4.33 -4.84 -11.66
CA LEU A 138 5.53 -4.04 -11.88
C LEU A 138 5.18 -2.58 -12.18
N ILE A 139 4.29 -2.33 -13.15
CA ILE A 139 3.92 -0.98 -13.59
C ILE A 139 3.28 -0.18 -12.44
N PHE A 140 2.25 -0.72 -11.80
CA PHE A 140 1.49 0.03 -10.82
C PHE A 140 2.16 0.10 -9.44
N PHE A 141 2.98 -0.89 -9.07
CA PHE A 141 3.82 -0.76 -7.87
C PHE A 141 4.92 0.27 -8.07
N MET A 142 5.53 0.37 -9.24
CA MET A 142 6.47 1.47 -9.52
C MET A 142 5.78 2.84 -9.40
N ALA A 143 4.56 2.99 -9.92
CA ALA A 143 3.78 4.21 -9.77
C ALA A 143 3.44 4.49 -8.29
N SER A 144 3.05 3.49 -7.52
CA SER A 144 2.78 3.66 -6.08
C SER A 144 4.05 3.99 -5.30
N MET A 145 5.17 3.33 -5.59
CA MET A 145 6.47 3.64 -4.97
C MET A 145 6.95 5.05 -5.31
N LEU A 146 6.63 5.57 -6.50
CA LEU A 146 6.92 6.96 -6.86
C LEU A 146 6.31 7.94 -5.83
N ALA A 147 5.04 7.74 -5.45
CA ALA A 147 4.39 8.55 -4.42
C ALA A 147 5.11 8.44 -3.06
N GLN A 148 5.63 7.25 -2.71
CA GLN A 148 6.37 7.05 -1.47
C GLN A 148 7.73 7.79 -1.50
N PHE A 149 8.46 7.73 -2.60
CA PHE A 149 9.72 8.43 -2.76
C PHE A 149 9.54 9.96 -2.67
N ILE A 150 8.48 10.49 -3.30
CA ILE A 150 8.12 11.91 -3.18
C ILE A 150 7.84 12.26 -1.71
N GLY A 151 7.02 11.47 -1.01
CA GLY A 151 6.70 11.67 0.40
C GLY A 151 7.94 11.66 1.30
N GLY A 152 8.84 10.69 1.10
CA GLY A 152 10.11 10.60 1.81
C GLY A 152 11.02 11.80 1.54
N ALA A 153 11.13 12.22 0.28
CA ALA A 153 11.91 13.40 -0.10
C ALA A 153 11.37 14.69 0.57
N ARG A 154 10.04 14.89 0.58
CA ARG A 154 9.40 16.04 1.24
C ARG A 154 9.61 16.05 2.75
N LEU A 155 9.61 14.88 3.40
CA LEU A 155 9.95 14.79 4.83
C LEU A 155 11.40 15.25 5.07
N PHE A 156 12.36 14.70 4.33
CA PHE A 156 13.77 15.07 4.49
C PHE A 156 14.04 16.53 4.12
N GLU A 157 13.42 17.08 3.06
CA GLU A 157 13.47 18.48 2.72
C GLU A 157 13.04 19.34 3.92
N SER A 158 11.92 19.02 4.55
CA SER A 158 11.37 19.76 5.69
C SER A 158 12.28 19.72 6.92
N ILE A 159 12.86 18.55 7.22
CA ILE A 159 13.68 18.33 8.42
C ILE A 159 15.06 18.94 8.25
N THR A 160 15.69 18.68 7.12
CA THR A 160 17.09 19.09 6.89
C THR A 160 17.19 20.53 6.39
N GLY A 161 16.14 21.03 5.70
CA GLY A 161 16.14 22.30 4.97
C GLY A 161 17.04 22.27 3.75
N TYR A 162 17.48 21.10 3.29
CA TYR A 162 18.13 20.92 2.00
C TYR A 162 17.07 20.88 0.89
N SER A 163 17.53 20.86 -0.36
CA SER A 163 16.63 20.78 -1.51
C SER A 163 15.87 19.44 -1.54
N TYR A 164 14.73 19.43 -2.26
CA TYR A 164 13.95 18.22 -2.53
C TYR A 164 14.82 17.09 -3.08
N GLN A 165 15.72 17.40 -4.03
CA GLN A 165 16.61 16.39 -4.65
C GLN A 165 17.58 15.77 -3.64
N MET A 166 18.10 16.55 -2.69
CA MET A 166 18.93 16.02 -1.62
C MET A 166 18.13 15.15 -0.67
N GLY A 167 16.91 15.58 -0.32
CA GLY A 167 15.98 14.76 0.47
C GLY A 167 15.65 13.43 -0.22
N LEU A 168 15.40 13.46 -1.53
CA LEU A 168 15.17 12.26 -2.36
C LEU A 168 16.38 11.33 -2.36
N LEU A 169 17.59 11.88 -2.50
CA LEU A 169 18.83 11.10 -2.47
C LEU A 169 19.01 10.37 -1.13
N ILE A 170 18.88 11.08 -0.02
CA ILE A 170 19.04 10.53 1.34
C ILE A 170 17.99 9.43 1.57
N PHE A 171 16.72 9.72 1.30
CA PHE A 171 15.63 8.77 1.49
C PHE A 171 15.79 7.56 0.57
N GLY A 172 16.00 7.78 -0.74
CA GLY A 172 16.07 6.72 -1.73
C GLY A 172 17.23 5.77 -1.48
N LEU A 173 18.43 6.27 -1.19
CA LEU A 173 19.57 5.42 -0.82
C LEU A 173 19.25 4.60 0.43
N THR A 174 18.70 5.23 1.47
CA THR A 174 18.41 4.54 2.73
C THR A 174 17.42 3.41 2.53
N VAL A 175 16.27 3.69 1.86
CA VAL A 175 15.21 2.69 1.69
C VAL A 175 15.63 1.55 0.78
N ILE A 176 16.34 1.84 -0.32
CA ILE A 176 16.84 0.81 -1.22
C ILE A 176 17.84 -0.10 -0.49
N MET A 177 18.77 0.47 0.25
CA MET A 177 19.80 -0.30 0.97
C MET A 177 19.18 -1.25 1.99
N TYR A 178 18.32 -0.76 2.87
CA TYR A 178 17.84 -1.62 3.95
C TYR A 178 16.82 -2.67 3.46
N THR A 179 15.96 -2.35 2.50
CA THR A 179 15.02 -3.31 1.90
C THR A 179 15.76 -4.42 1.16
N THR A 180 16.78 -4.04 0.41
CA THR A 180 17.64 -4.99 -0.32
C THR A 180 18.29 -6.01 0.63
N ILE A 181 18.67 -5.60 1.83
CA ILE A 181 19.35 -6.48 2.81
C ILE A 181 18.35 -7.38 3.57
N GLY A 182 17.15 -6.89 3.89
CA GLY A 182 16.29 -7.47 4.92
C GLY A 182 15.50 -8.73 4.53
N GLY A 183 14.85 -8.76 3.36
CA GLY A 183 13.89 -9.80 2.97
C GLY A 183 12.57 -9.74 3.77
N PHE A 184 11.57 -10.59 3.42
CA PHE A 184 10.19 -10.51 3.96
C PHE A 184 10.11 -10.66 5.49
N ARG A 185 10.91 -11.55 6.09
CA ARG A 185 10.88 -11.76 7.55
C ARG A 185 11.32 -10.52 8.31
N ALA A 186 12.34 -9.83 7.82
CA ALA A 186 12.77 -8.58 8.40
C ALA A 186 11.68 -7.51 8.25
N VAL A 187 11.05 -7.44 7.07
CA VAL A 187 9.95 -6.52 6.78
C VAL A 187 8.77 -6.73 7.74
N VAL A 188 8.33 -7.95 8.00
CA VAL A 188 7.22 -8.21 8.94
C VAL A 188 7.55 -7.77 10.37
N LEU A 189 8.81 -7.92 10.79
CA LEU A 189 9.25 -7.46 12.11
C LEU A 189 9.33 -5.93 12.18
N THR A 190 9.90 -5.31 11.15
CA THR A 190 9.92 -3.83 11.06
C THR A 190 8.51 -3.27 10.95
N ASP A 191 7.63 -3.87 10.15
CA ASP A 191 6.22 -3.51 10.03
C ASP A 191 5.52 -3.43 11.39
N THR A 192 5.76 -4.41 12.27
CA THR A 192 5.14 -4.42 13.61
C THR A 192 5.54 -3.19 14.43
N ILE A 193 6.82 -2.84 14.42
CA ILE A 193 7.35 -1.68 15.15
C ILE A 193 6.88 -0.38 14.47
N GLN A 194 6.93 -0.34 13.16
CA GLN A 194 6.48 0.79 12.36
C GLN A 194 4.99 1.09 12.57
N GLY A 195 4.14 0.06 12.67
CA GLY A 195 2.71 0.24 12.99
C GLY A 195 2.49 0.87 14.37
N ILE A 196 3.27 0.47 15.37
CA ILE A 196 3.21 1.11 16.71
C ILE A 196 3.67 2.56 16.62
N MET A 197 4.78 2.84 15.93
CA MET A 197 5.29 4.20 15.74
C MET A 197 4.27 5.10 15.03
N MET A 198 3.57 4.58 14.02
CA MET A 198 2.50 5.31 13.32
C MET A 198 1.37 5.73 14.27
N LEU A 199 0.92 4.82 15.15
CA LEU A 199 -0.12 5.10 16.13
C LEU A 199 0.31 6.16 17.15
N LEU A 200 1.51 6.03 17.69
CA LEU A 200 2.04 6.98 18.66
C LEU A 200 2.24 8.37 18.04
N ALA A 201 2.82 8.41 16.84
CA ALA A 201 3.08 9.67 16.14
C ALA A 201 1.79 10.39 15.75
N SER A 202 0.81 9.68 15.17
CA SER A 202 -0.47 10.28 14.78
C SER A 202 -1.21 10.88 15.98
N THR A 203 -1.19 10.17 17.11
CA THR A 203 -1.81 10.65 18.36
C THR A 203 -1.09 11.88 18.90
N ALA A 204 0.24 11.84 19.00
CA ALA A 204 1.02 12.93 19.56
C ALA A 204 0.90 14.22 18.72
N ILE A 205 0.95 14.11 17.40
CA ILE A 205 0.82 15.26 16.50
C ILE A 205 -0.61 15.85 16.61
N LEU A 206 -1.66 15.01 16.68
CA LEU A 206 -3.03 15.49 16.86
C LEU A 206 -3.19 16.23 18.19
N VAL A 207 -2.66 15.68 19.28
CA VAL A 207 -2.70 16.34 20.60
C VAL A 207 -1.97 17.68 20.55
N ALA A 208 -0.82 17.78 19.89
CA ALA A 208 -0.09 19.03 19.75
C ALA A 208 -0.92 20.08 18.97
N VAL A 209 -1.60 19.69 17.88
CA VAL A 209 -2.48 20.60 17.12
C VAL A 209 -3.63 21.10 17.96
N ILE A 210 -4.34 20.20 18.69
CA ILE A 210 -5.47 20.57 19.52
C ILE A 210 -5.04 21.51 20.65
N THR A 211 -3.93 21.22 21.32
CA THR A 211 -3.39 22.02 22.42
C THR A 211 -2.97 23.40 21.93
N ALA A 212 -2.20 23.47 20.84
CA ALA A 212 -1.73 24.72 20.26
C ALA A 212 -2.87 25.59 19.73
N GLY A 213 -3.97 24.98 19.26
CA GLY A 213 -5.17 25.67 18.81
C GLY A 213 -6.10 26.15 19.93
N GLY A 214 -5.78 25.88 21.20
CA GLY A 214 -6.63 26.24 22.35
C GLY A 214 -7.89 25.39 22.49
N GLY A 215 -7.84 24.14 21.96
CA GLY A 215 -8.96 23.18 21.99
C GLY A 215 -9.79 23.15 20.71
N VAL A 216 -10.56 22.08 20.57
CA VAL A 216 -11.35 21.80 19.34
C VAL A 216 -12.34 22.92 19.03
N ALA A 217 -13.06 23.46 20.04
CA ALA A 217 -14.05 24.51 19.82
C ALA A 217 -13.41 25.77 19.20
N ASN A 218 -12.27 26.19 19.71
CA ASN A 218 -11.55 27.36 19.19
C ASN A 218 -11.07 27.14 17.76
N ILE A 219 -10.52 25.94 17.47
CA ILE A 219 -10.10 25.58 16.12
C ILE A 219 -11.28 25.59 15.14
N MET A 220 -12.45 25.06 15.52
CA MET A 220 -13.66 25.05 14.69
C MET A 220 -14.12 26.47 14.36
N SER A 221 -14.14 27.38 15.37
CA SER A 221 -14.45 28.78 15.14
C SER A 221 -13.46 29.46 14.20
N SER A 222 -12.16 29.15 14.34
CA SER A 222 -11.12 29.67 13.47
C SER A 222 -11.25 29.16 12.03
N LEU A 223 -11.55 27.87 11.83
CA LEU A 223 -11.80 27.30 10.50
C LEU A 223 -13.03 27.94 9.84
N GLN A 224 -14.11 28.17 10.62
CA GLN A 224 -15.30 28.83 10.12
C GLN A 224 -15.04 30.27 9.70
N ALA A 225 -14.18 30.96 10.41
CA ALA A 225 -13.77 32.34 10.08
C ALA A 225 -12.88 32.39 8.82
N ILE A 226 -12.06 31.36 8.55
CA ILE A 226 -11.24 31.26 7.35
C ILE A 226 -12.11 30.97 6.13
N ASP A 227 -12.92 29.92 6.17
CA ASP A 227 -13.86 29.50 5.12
C ASP A 227 -14.89 28.54 5.72
N PRO A 228 -16.20 28.90 5.81
CA PRO A 228 -17.24 28.02 6.30
C PRO A 228 -17.31 26.68 5.57
N GLY A 229 -16.91 26.64 4.29
CA GLY A 229 -16.82 25.41 3.48
C GLY A 229 -15.89 24.36 4.07
N LEU A 230 -14.85 24.75 4.83
CA LEU A 230 -13.93 23.82 5.51
C LEU A 230 -14.64 22.90 6.52
N LEU A 231 -15.80 23.30 7.04
CA LEU A 231 -16.59 22.52 7.99
C LEU A 231 -17.69 21.68 7.32
N THR A 232 -17.86 21.80 5.99
CA THR A 232 -18.91 21.09 5.26
C THR A 232 -18.43 19.76 4.66
N PRO A 233 -19.33 18.78 4.43
CA PRO A 233 -18.97 17.55 3.74
C PRO A 233 -18.43 17.74 2.32
N GLN A 234 -18.83 18.83 1.65
CA GLN A 234 -18.39 19.18 0.30
C GLN A 234 -17.00 19.86 0.27
N GLY A 235 -16.50 20.26 1.44
CA GLY A 235 -15.20 20.93 1.57
C GLY A 235 -15.20 22.37 1.07
N ALA A 236 -14.05 23.03 1.26
CA ALA A 236 -13.84 24.39 0.80
C ALA A 236 -14.18 24.54 -0.69
N GLY A 237 -14.98 25.56 -1.04
CA GLY A 237 -15.40 25.81 -2.41
C GLY A 237 -16.21 24.69 -3.07
N GLY A 238 -16.78 23.74 -2.33
CA GLY A 238 -17.53 22.61 -2.88
C GLY A 238 -16.65 21.61 -3.65
N SER A 239 -15.38 21.49 -3.30
CA SER A 239 -14.36 20.70 -3.99
C SER A 239 -14.59 19.18 -3.96
N ILE A 240 -15.52 18.69 -3.12
CA ILE A 240 -15.88 17.26 -2.99
C ILE A 240 -17.30 17.03 -3.48
N PRO A 241 -17.54 16.82 -4.77
CA PRO A 241 -18.87 16.55 -5.31
C PRO A 241 -19.35 15.14 -4.95
N LYS A 242 -20.68 14.93 -4.85
CA LYS A 242 -21.26 13.63 -4.48
C LYS A 242 -20.79 12.45 -5.34
N PRO A 243 -20.66 12.54 -6.67
CA PRO A 243 -20.15 11.43 -7.49
C PRO A 243 -18.70 11.05 -7.15
N PHE A 244 -17.90 12.00 -6.68
CA PHE A 244 -16.54 11.74 -6.21
C PHE A 244 -16.53 10.87 -4.94
N ILE A 245 -17.47 11.10 -4.02
CA ILE A 245 -17.63 10.28 -2.81
C ILE A 245 -17.95 8.82 -3.20
N LEU A 246 -18.88 8.62 -4.16
CA LEU A 246 -19.17 7.28 -4.68
C LEU A 246 -17.93 6.63 -5.27
N SER A 247 -17.13 7.38 -6.03
CA SER A 247 -15.90 6.89 -6.62
C SER A 247 -14.88 6.45 -5.56
N PHE A 248 -14.81 7.17 -4.44
CA PHE A 248 -13.95 6.80 -3.32
C PHE A 248 -14.40 5.51 -2.64
N TRP A 249 -15.72 5.26 -2.49
CA TRP A 249 -16.24 3.97 -2.02
C TRP A 249 -15.81 2.83 -2.92
N VAL A 250 -15.82 3.05 -4.23
CA VAL A 250 -15.37 2.05 -5.19
C VAL A 250 -13.85 1.85 -5.12
N LEU A 251 -13.07 2.93 -5.10
CA LEU A 251 -11.60 2.89 -5.13
C LEU A 251 -11.00 2.37 -3.82
N VAL A 252 -11.25 3.03 -2.69
CA VAL A 252 -10.59 2.71 -1.40
C VAL A 252 -11.49 1.98 -0.41
N GLY A 253 -12.76 1.77 -0.73
CA GLY A 253 -13.68 0.94 0.03
C GLY A 253 -13.66 -0.50 -0.46
N PHE A 254 -14.36 -0.80 -1.56
CA PHE A 254 -14.47 -2.16 -2.10
C PHE A 254 -13.30 -2.57 -2.97
N GLY A 255 -12.72 -1.64 -3.71
CA GLY A 255 -11.61 -1.88 -4.66
C GLY A 255 -10.39 -2.48 -3.99
N ILE A 256 -10.20 -2.23 -2.70
CA ILE A 256 -9.11 -2.81 -1.90
C ILE A 256 -8.99 -4.33 -2.02
N LEU A 257 -10.08 -5.04 -2.32
CA LEU A 257 -10.07 -6.49 -2.58
C LEU A 257 -9.25 -6.85 -3.83
N GLY A 258 -9.01 -5.89 -4.71
CA GLY A 258 -8.13 -6.00 -5.87
C GLY A 258 -6.68 -5.55 -5.63
N LEU A 259 -6.30 -5.17 -4.39
CA LEU A 259 -4.94 -4.73 -4.10
C LEU A 259 -4.03 -5.91 -3.73
N PRO A 260 -3.05 -6.27 -4.57
CA PRO A 260 -2.18 -7.42 -4.36
C PRO A 260 -1.37 -7.36 -3.05
N GLN A 261 -0.90 -6.17 -2.64
CA GLN A 261 -0.09 -5.98 -1.44
C GLN A 261 -0.84 -6.31 -0.14
N THR A 262 -2.14 -6.03 -0.08
CA THR A 262 -2.98 -6.43 1.07
C THR A 262 -3.39 -7.88 0.99
N THR A 263 -3.72 -8.36 -0.20
CA THR A 263 -4.11 -9.75 -0.48
C THR A 263 -2.97 -10.73 -0.17
N GLN A 264 -1.72 -10.35 -0.45
CA GLN A 264 -0.53 -11.14 -0.13
C GLN A 264 -0.43 -11.47 1.37
N LYS A 265 -0.87 -10.57 2.25
CA LYS A 265 -0.87 -10.83 3.70
C LYS A 265 -1.84 -11.95 4.09
N CYS A 266 -2.89 -12.19 3.29
CA CYS A 266 -3.81 -13.33 3.48
C CYS A 266 -3.16 -14.71 3.30
N LEU A 267 -2.00 -14.78 2.66
CA LEU A 267 -1.26 -16.03 2.48
C LEU A 267 -0.42 -16.41 3.71
N GLY A 268 -0.06 -15.45 4.58
CA GLY A 268 0.98 -15.56 5.60
C GLY A 268 0.51 -15.80 7.03
N PHE A 269 -0.78 -15.84 7.35
CA PHE A 269 -1.23 -16.01 8.72
C PHE A 269 -1.20 -17.47 9.22
N LYS A 270 -1.04 -17.62 10.55
CA LYS A 270 -0.88 -18.92 11.20
C LYS A 270 -2.16 -19.74 11.21
N ASP A 271 -3.25 -19.17 11.70
CA ASP A 271 -4.54 -19.85 11.93
C ASP A 271 -5.73 -18.88 11.87
N THR A 272 -6.95 -19.42 11.92
CA THR A 272 -8.20 -18.65 11.86
C THR A 272 -8.34 -17.66 13.02
N LYS A 273 -7.86 -18.01 14.22
CA LYS A 273 -7.90 -17.12 15.40
C LYS A 273 -7.01 -15.91 15.19
N SER A 274 -5.82 -16.11 14.62
CA SER A 274 -4.91 -15.03 14.23
C SER A 274 -5.55 -14.10 13.20
N MET A 275 -6.24 -14.66 12.20
CA MET A 275 -6.97 -13.89 11.19
C MET A 275 -8.10 -13.05 11.83
N GLN A 276 -8.93 -13.64 12.70
CA GLN A 276 -10.02 -12.93 13.37
C GLN A 276 -9.50 -11.81 14.28
N SER A 277 -8.45 -12.07 15.05
CA SER A 277 -7.80 -11.05 15.87
C SER A 277 -7.24 -9.91 15.02
N ALA A 278 -6.64 -10.23 13.87
CA ALA A 278 -6.11 -9.24 12.94
C ALA A 278 -7.21 -8.40 12.29
N MET A 279 -8.39 -8.97 12.01
CA MET A 279 -9.54 -8.22 11.50
C MET A 279 -9.96 -7.13 12.49
N ILE A 280 -10.11 -7.49 13.77
CA ILE A 280 -10.56 -6.55 14.82
C ILE A 280 -9.51 -5.48 15.05
N ILE A 281 -8.27 -5.90 15.37
CA ILE A 281 -7.17 -4.97 15.67
C ILE A 281 -6.89 -4.08 14.46
N GLY A 282 -6.83 -4.67 13.27
CA GLY A 282 -6.53 -3.95 12.03
C GLY A 282 -7.59 -2.92 11.68
N THR A 283 -8.89 -3.27 11.81
CA THR A 283 -9.98 -2.32 11.53
C THR A 283 -9.94 -1.12 12.49
N PHE A 284 -9.75 -1.39 13.79
CA PHE A 284 -9.64 -0.32 14.78
C PHE A 284 -8.41 0.58 14.52
N THR A 285 -7.25 -0.03 14.28
CA THR A 285 -5.99 0.71 14.09
C THR A 285 -5.95 1.49 12.79
N VAL A 286 -6.46 0.93 11.67
CA VAL A 286 -6.59 1.68 10.41
C VAL A 286 -7.53 2.86 10.61
N GLY A 287 -8.71 2.63 11.20
CA GLY A 287 -9.68 3.69 11.45
C GLY A 287 -9.12 4.81 12.33
N PHE A 288 -8.46 4.45 13.41
CA PHE A 288 -7.84 5.41 14.31
C PHE A 288 -6.74 6.23 13.61
N THR A 289 -5.84 5.58 12.88
CA THR A 289 -4.74 6.25 12.18
C THR A 289 -5.26 7.17 11.08
N MET A 290 -6.23 6.70 10.28
CA MET A 290 -6.86 7.52 9.23
C MET A 290 -7.54 8.74 9.82
N LEU A 291 -8.32 8.56 10.89
CA LEU A 291 -9.00 9.66 11.56
C LEU A 291 -7.99 10.68 12.10
N THR A 292 -7.04 10.23 12.91
CA THR A 292 -6.09 11.13 13.58
C THR A 292 -5.24 11.92 12.62
N MET A 293 -4.64 11.28 11.60
CA MET A 293 -3.76 11.98 10.65
C MET A 293 -4.52 12.98 9.77
N HIS A 294 -5.73 12.63 9.30
CA HIS A 294 -6.51 13.56 8.50
C HIS A 294 -7.09 14.71 9.33
N LEU A 295 -7.41 14.46 10.62
CA LEU A 295 -7.73 15.53 11.57
C LEU A 295 -6.53 16.48 11.79
N VAL A 296 -5.30 15.96 11.92
CA VAL A 296 -4.10 16.82 11.98
C VAL A 296 -4.04 17.76 10.78
N GLY A 297 -4.29 17.25 9.58
CA GLY A 297 -4.33 18.08 8.37
C GLY A 297 -5.41 19.15 8.43
N ALA A 298 -6.66 18.76 8.62
CA ALA A 298 -7.80 19.69 8.60
C ALA A 298 -7.74 20.74 9.74
N LEU A 299 -7.48 20.31 10.98
CA LEU A 299 -7.38 21.21 12.13
C LEU A 299 -6.12 22.07 12.08
N GLY A 300 -5.04 21.53 11.54
CA GLY A 300 -3.75 22.20 11.39
C GLY A 300 -3.82 23.46 10.53
N ARG A 301 -4.83 23.59 9.65
CA ARG A 301 -5.05 24.81 8.86
C ARG A 301 -5.33 26.04 9.72
N ALA A 302 -6.08 25.87 10.81
CA ALA A 302 -6.35 26.97 11.74
C ALA A 302 -5.13 27.36 12.59
N VAL A 303 -4.29 26.35 12.93
CA VAL A 303 -3.16 26.53 13.86
C VAL A 303 -1.89 26.97 13.17
N VAL A 304 -1.65 26.44 11.96
CA VAL A 304 -0.47 26.73 11.14
C VAL A 304 -0.93 27.11 9.73
N PRO A 305 -1.42 28.35 9.51
CA PRO A 305 -1.89 28.77 8.20
C PRO A 305 -0.74 29.01 7.20
N GLY A 306 -1.09 29.14 5.91
CA GLY A 306 -0.17 29.59 4.85
C GLY A 306 0.70 28.46 4.26
N ILE A 307 0.36 27.18 4.41
CA ILE A 307 1.09 26.10 3.75
C ILE A 307 0.53 25.91 2.33
N GLU A 308 1.35 26.25 1.34
CA GLU A 308 0.96 26.21 -0.08
C GLU A 308 0.98 24.78 -0.66
N ILE A 309 2.01 24.00 -0.34
CA ILE A 309 2.17 22.62 -0.82
C ILE A 309 1.58 21.67 0.22
N GLY A 310 0.49 20.96 -0.14
CA GLY A 310 -0.19 20.04 0.78
C GLY A 310 0.73 18.97 1.34
N ASP A 311 1.63 18.43 0.55
CA ASP A 311 2.58 17.39 0.98
C ASP A 311 3.58 17.87 2.07
N LEU A 312 3.71 19.20 2.26
CA LEU A 312 4.50 19.79 3.34
C LEU A 312 3.68 20.10 4.61
N ALA A 313 2.36 19.86 4.61
CA ALA A 313 1.50 20.21 5.74
C ALA A 313 1.92 19.49 7.03
N ILE A 314 1.96 18.17 7.01
CA ILE A 314 2.28 17.39 8.21
C ILE A 314 3.68 17.68 8.76
N PRO A 315 4.77 17.63 7.96
CA PRO A 315 6.08 17.95 8.51
C PRO A 315 6.15 19.39 9.04
N THR A 316 5.57 20.38 8.34
CA THR A 316 5.58 21.78 8.79
C THR A 316 4.79 21.97 10.10
N ILE A 317 3.62 21.37 10.22
CA ILE A 317 2.82 21.41 11.47
C ILE A 317 3.63 20.80 12.62
N THR A 318 4.19 19.62 12.43
CA THR A 318 4.97 18.93 13.45
C THR A 318 6.19 19.75 13.91
N LEU A 319 6.93 20.31 12.95
CA LEU A 319 8.12 21.11 13.24
C LEU A 319 7.79 22.45 13.95
N LYS A 320 6.64 23.04 13.68
CA LYS A 320 6.23 24.31 14.31
C LYS A 320 5.65 24.11 15.71
N LEU A 321 5.00 22.97 15.97
CA LEU A 321 4.25 22.76 17.21
C LEU A 321 5.01 21.94 18.25
N MET A 322 6.09 21.25 17.87
CA MET A 322 6.85 20.41 18.78
C MET A 322 8.30 20.92 18.90
N SER A 323 8.92 20.65 20.08
CA SER A 323 10.36 20.90 20.22
C SER A 323 11.16 20.00 19.28
N PRO A 324 12.36 20.38 18.86
CA PRO A 324 13.11 19.69 17.80
C PRO A 324 13.30 18.20 18.05
N PHE A 325 13.60 17.80 19.26
CA PHE A 325 13.79 16.38 19.64
C PHE A 325 12.50 15.56 19.45
N TRP A 326 11.35 16.06 19.96
CA TRP A 326 10.06 15.38 19.84
C TRP A 326 9.54 15.39 18.41
N ALA A 327 9.78 16.47 17.66
CA ALA A 327 9.47 16.52 16.24
C ALA A 327 10.21 15.42 15.47
N GLY A 328 11.51 15.22 15.75
CA GLY A 328 12.29 14.13 15.17
C GLY A 328 11.74 12.74 15.48
N ILE A 329 11.29 12.50 16.72
CA ILE A 329 10.68 11.21 17.12
C ILE A 329 9.37 10.98 16.35
N PHE A 330 8.46 11.97 16.31
CA PHE A 330 7.12 11.76 15.78
C PHE A 330 7.07 11.85 14.23
N ILE A 331 8.02 12.50 13.58
CA ILE A 331 8.20 12.41 12.12
C ILE A 331 8.64 11.00 11.69
N ALA A 332 9.24 10.20 12.57
CA ALA A 332 9.49 8.79 12.28
C ALA A 332 8.19 7.99 12.02
N GLY A 333 7.00 8.45 12.45
CA GLY A 333 5.72 7.83 12.13
C GLY A 333 5.36 7.90 10.63
N PRO A 334 5.24 9.11 10.02
CA PRO A 334 5.12 9.25 8.58
C PRO A 334 6.21 8.51 7.80
N LEU A 335 7.46 8.58 8.26
CA LEU A 335 8.58 7.89 7.63
C LEU A 335 8.41 6.37 7.68
N ALA A 336 7.93 5.82 8.80
CA ALA A 336 7.62 4.40 8.96
C ALA A 336 6.55 3.95 7.96
N ALA A 337 5.48 4.75 7.77
CA ALA A 337 4.42 4.47 6.81
C ALA A 337 4.93 4.39 5.35
N ILE A 338 5.84 5.30 5.01
CA ILE A 338 6.45 5.33 3.69
C ILE A 338 7.34 4.11 3.47
N MET A 339 8.24 3.84 4.42
CA MET A 339 9.26 2.79 4.31
C MET A 339 8.62 1.39 4.22
N SER A 340 7.66 1.07 5.11
CA SER A 340 6.95 -0.21 5.10
C SER A 340 6.19 -0.50 3.81
N THR A 341 5.63 0.54 3.20
CA THR A 341 4.94 0.41 1.91
C THR A 341 5.92 0.11 0.78
N VAL A 342 7.05 0.82 0.72
CA VAL A 342 8.10 0.57 -0.29
C VAL A 342 8.65 -0.84 -0.15
N ASP A 343 8.93 -1.30 1.06
CA ASP A 343 9.48 -2.64 1.32
C ASP A 343 8.57 -3.75 0.78
N SER A 344 7.30 -3.67 1.13
CA SER A 344 6.31 -4.65 0.69
C SER A 344 6.21 -4.70 -0.84
N MET A 345 6.21 -3.54 -1.50
CA MET A 345 6.12 -3.45 -2.97
C MET A 345 7.39 -3.92 -3.66
N LEU A 346 8.59 -3.56 -3.15
CA LEU A 346 9.87 -4.01 -3.70
C LEU A 346 10.02 -5.54 -3.62
N ILE A 347 9.63 -6.14 -2.50
CA ILE A 347 9.64 -7.60 -2.34
C ILE A 347 8.68 -8.27 -3.32
N MET A 348 7.48 -7.70 -3.52
CA MET A 348 6.50 -8.26 -4.47
C MET A 348 6.94 -8.09 -5.93
N CYS A 349 7.57 -6.96 -6.31
CA CYS A 349 8.19 -6.80 -7.62
C CYS A 349 9.30 -7.84 -7.84
N SER A 350 10.12 -8.07 -6.81
CA SER A 350 11.16 -9.10 -6.85
C SER A 350 10.56 -10.50 -6.99
N ALA A 351 9.49 -10.82 -6.27
CA ALA A 351 8.79 -12.10 -6.39
C ALA A 351 8.21 -12.29 -7.81
N ALA A 352 7.57 -11.26 -8.37
CA ALA A 352 7.02 -11.31 -9.72
C ALA A 352 8.09 -11.62 -10.78
N ILE A 353 9.25 -10.97 -10.70
CA ILE A 353 10.33 -11.19 -11.68
C ILE A 353 11.05 -12.52 -11.42
N VAL A 354 11.51 -12.76 -10.19
CA VAL A 354 12.41 -13.88 -9.89
C VAL A 354 11.66 -15.20 -9.80
N LYS A 355 10.51 -15.20 -9.10
CA LYS A 355 9.73 -16.42 -8.89
C LYS A 355 8.70 -16.64 -10.00
N ASP A 356 7.84 -15.64 -10.27
CA ASP A 356 6.69 -15.87 -11.13
C ASP A 356 7.06 -15.91 -12.61
N LEU A 357 8.04 -15.11 -13.04
CA LEU A 357 8.52 -15.09 -14.43
C LEU A 357 9.77 -15.96 -14.64
N TYR A 358 10.89 -15.66 -13.96
CA TYR A 358 12.15 -16.34 -14.25
C TYR A 358 12.14 -17.81 -13.82
N PHE A 359 11.77 -18.12 -12.58
CA PHE A 359 11.78 -19.51 -12.09
C PHE A 359 10.81 -20.38 -12.87
N HIS A 360 9.62 -19.88 -13.16
CA HIS A 360 8.61 -20.65 -13.86
C HIS A 360 8.93 -20.82 -15.36
N TYR A 361 9.22 -19.75 -16.08
CA TYR A 361 9.34 -19.81 -17.55
C TYR A 361 10.77 -20.04 -18.03
N VAL A 362 11.78 -19.52 -17.34
CA VAL A 362 13.17 -19.66 -17.76
C VAL A 362 13.82 -20.88 -17.12
N ALA A 363 13.70 -21.03 -15.78
CA ALA A 363 14.24 -22.19 -15.08
C ALA A 363 13.32 -23.42 -15.19
N ARG A 364 12.06 -23.28 -15.65
CA ARG A 364 11.05 -24.35 -15.80
C ARG A 364 10.81 -25.14 -14.51
N ASN A 365 10.72 -24.42 -13.39
CA ASN A 365 10.57 -24.96 -12.03
C ASN A 365 11.71 -25.90 -11.60
N ASP A 366 12.86 -25.84 -12.25
CA ASP A 366 14.04 -26.66 -11.92
C ASP A 366 14.85 -25.94 -10.83
N GLU A 367 14.78 -26.45 -9.60
CA GLU A 367 15.48 -25.91 -8.45
C GLU A 367 17.01 -25.93 -8.61
N THR A 368 17.54 -26.84 -9.40
CA THR A 368 19.01 -26.93 -9.63
C THR A 368 19.52 -25.72 -10.42
N LYS A 369 18.70 -25.15 -11.31
CA LYS A 369 19.04 -23.95 -12.10
C LYS A 369 18.93 -22.67 -11.30
N LEU A 370 18.20 -22.69 -10.18
CA LEU A 370 17.96 -21.53 -9.33
C LEU A 370 18.20 -21.83 -7.84
N PRO A 371 19.47 -22.09 -7.45
CA PRO A 371 19.77 -22.35 -6.05
C PRO A 371 19.47 -21.12 -5.17
N PRO A 372 19.26 -21.27 -3.85
CA PRO A 372 18.88 -20.19 -2.93
C PRO A 372 19.78 -18.95 -3.00
N ARG A 373 21.08 -19.15 -3.19
CA ARG A 373 22.04 -18.03 -3.37
C ARG A 373 21.74 -17.20 -4.63
N LYS A 374 21.37 -17.86 -5.74
CA LYS A 374 21.02 -17.18 -6.99
C LYS A 374 19.68 -16.45 -6.89
N VAL A 375 18.66 -17.09 -6.26
CA VAL A 375 17.38 -16.43 -5.94
C VAL A 375 17.63 -15.13 -5.19
N ARG A 376 18.41 -15.22 -4.12
CA ARG A 376 18.74 -14.07 -3.30
C ARG A 376 19.43 -12.97 -4.11
N LEU A 377 20.48 -13.31 -4.86
CA LEU A 377 21.24 -12.34 -5.66
C LEU A 377 20.32 -11.65 -6.69
N MET A 378 19.50 -12.42 -7.41
CA MET A 378 18.55 -11.88 -8.37
C MET A 378 17.51 -10.98 -7.67
N SER A 379 16.97 -11.39 -6.52
CA SER A 379 16.02 -10.57 -5.75
C SER A 379 16.65 -9.25 -5.30
N LEU A 380 17.90 -9.27 -4.82
CA LEU A 380 18.63 -8.06 -4.46
C LEU A 380 18.85 -7.14 -5.68
N SER A 381 19.23 -7.72 -6.81
CA SER A 381 19.44 -6.95 -8.06
C SER A 381 18.15 -6.32 -8.56
N VAL A 382 17.03 -7.07 -8.57
CA VAL A 382 15.73 -6.54 -8.98
C VAL A 382 15.27 -5.43 -8.05
N THR A 383 15.36 -5.62 -6.73
CA THR A 383 15.00 -4.60 -5.73
C THR A 383 15.82 -3.33 -5.96
N GLY A 384 17.13 -3.45 -6.14
CA GLY A 384 18.01 -2.31 -6.42
C GLY A 384 17.67 -1.59 -7.73
N ILE A 385 17.48 -2.33 -8.82
CA ILE A 385 17.13 -1.76 -10.13
C ILE A 385 15.79 -1.03 -10.08
N VAL A 386 14.76 -1.67 -9.53
CA VAL A 386 13.43 -1.06 -9.40
C VAL A 386 13.50 0.20 -8.53
N GLY A 387 14.20 0.14 -7.40
CA GLY A 387 14.40 1.31 -6.52
C GLY A 387 15.10 2.48 -7.24
N VAL A 388 16.13 2.20 -8.03
CA VAL A 388 16.84 3.21 -8.83
C VAL A 388 15.94 3.80 -9.92
N LEU A 389 15.15 2.99 -10.61
CA LEU A 389 14.21 3.49 -11.62
C LEU A 389 13.17 4.42 -10.99
N VAL A 390 12.60 4.05 -9.85
CA VAL A 390 11.66 4.89 -9.09
C VAL A 390 12.32 6.18 -8.60
N PHE A 391 13.57 6.10 -8.14
CA PHE A 391 14.34 7.28 -7.73
C PHE A 391 14.44 8.32 -8.86
N PHE A 392 14.84 7.89 -10.05
CA PHE A 392 14.94 8.81 -11.20
C PHE A 392 13.56 9.37 -11.62
N ALA A 393 12.51 8.54 -11.58
CA ALA A 393 11.15 8.99 -11.86
C ALA A 393 10.64 10.02 -10.83
N ALA A 394 11.15 9.99 -9.59
CA ALA A 394 10.78 10.91 -8.52
C ALA A 394 11.53 12.25 -8.53
N MET A 395 12.51 12.44 -9.40
CA MET A 395 13.32 13.67 -9.42
C MET A 395 12.48 14.93 -9.70
N GLU A 396 11.44 14.80 -10.52
CA GLU A 396 10.48 15.86 -10.85
C GLU A 396 9.06 15.36 -10.61
N PRO A 397 8.47 15.60 -9.42
CA PRO A 397 7.15 15.06 -9.08
C PRO A 397 6.05 15.65 -9.97
N PRO A 398 5.27 14.83 -10.69
CA PRO A 398 4.27 15.32 -11.67
C PRO A 398 3.02 15.91 -11.02
N SER A 399 2.72 15.57 -9.75
CA SER A 399 1.54 16.03 -9.00
C SER A 399 1.71 15.77 -7.50
N LEU A 400 0.69 16.13 -6.69
CA LEU A 400 0.64 15.72 -5.28
C LEU A 400 0.63 14.20 -5.15
N LEU A 401 1.42 13.68 -4.21
CA LEU A 401 1.66 12.25 -4.05
C LEU A 401 0.38 11.40 -3.86
N VAL A 402 -0.67 11.97 -3.27
CA VAL A 402 -1.93 11.26 -3.05
C VAL A 402 -2.58 10.84 -4.38
N TRP A 403 -2.56 11.69 -5.39
CA TRP A 403 -3.18 11.39 -6.69
C TRP A 403 -2.41 10.34 -7.47
N ILE A 404 -1.07 10.33 -7.36
CA ILE A 404 -0.21 9.30 -7.95
C ILE A 404 -0.52 7.94 -7.33
N ASN A 405 -0.66 7.90 -6.00
CA ASN A 405 -0.96 6.65 -5.31
C ASN A 405 -2.38 6.13 -5.60
N LEU A 406 -3.38 7.01 -5.66
CA LEU A 406 -4.75 6.63 -6.04
C LEU A 406 -4.83 6.13 -7.49
N PHE A 407 -4.04 6.72 -8.40
CA PHE A 407 -3.90 6.20 -9.77
C PHE A 407 -3.29 4.79 -9.77
N ALA A 408 -2.24 4.56 -8.99
CA ALA A 408 -1.63 3.24 -8.89
C ALA A 408 -2.61 2.19 -8.31
N PHE A 409 -3.39 2.55 -7.30
CA PHE A 409 -4.43 1.69 -6.73
C PHE A 409 -5.50 1.33 -7.75
N GLY A 410 -6.07 2.33 -8.43
CA GLY A 410 -7.07 2.09 -9.47
C GLY A 410 -6.55 1.23 -10.63
N GLY A 411 -5.27 1.38 -10.98
CA GLY A 411 -4.62 0.53 -11.97
C GLY A 411 -4.50 -0.93 -11.51
N LEU A 412 -4.08 -1.18 -10.28
CA LEU A 412 -4.06 -2.53 -9.70
C LEU A 412 -5.45 -3.14 -9.64
N GLU A 413 -6.43 -2.39 -9.15
CA GLU A 413 -7.82 -2.83 -9.02
C GLU A 413 -8.44 -3.18 -10.37
N SER A 414 -8.14 -2.39 -11.42
CA SER A 414 -8.64 -2.64 -12.77
C SER A 414 -8.20 -3.99 -13.32
N VAL A 415 -7.06 -4.50 -12.88
CA VAL A 415 -6.48 -5.78 -13.31
C VAL A 415 -6.83 -6.92 -12.35
N PHE A 416 -6.73 -6.70 -11.04
CA PHE A 416 -6.79 -7.79 -10.05
C PHE A 416 -8.15 -7.99 -9.41
N PHE A 417 -9.02 -6.99 -9.35
CA PHE A 417 -10.29 -7.07 -8.62
C PHE A 417 -11.17 -8.23 -9.09
N CYS A 418 -11.53 -8.24 -10.36
CA CYS A 418 -12.40 -9.28 -10.92
C CYS A 418 -11.75 -10.67 -10.92
N PRO A 419 -10.51 -10.88 -11.40
CA PRO A 419 -9.88 -12.18 -11.38
C PRO A 419 -9.71 -12.74 -9.96
N THR A 420 -9.43 -11.90 -8.98
CA THR A 420 -9.29 -12.32 -7.59
C THR A 420 -10.64 -12.73 -6.99
N LEU A 421 -11.62 -11.84 -7.05
CA LEU A 421 -12.91 -12.04 -6.40
C LEU A 421 -13.71 -13.16 -7.07
N PHE A 422 -13.90 -13.10 -8.39
CA PHE A 422 -14.62 -14.15 -9.12
C PHE A 422 -13.85 -15.47 -9.13
N GLY A 423 -12.51 -15.42 -9.17
CA GLY A 423 -11.68 -16.61 -9.05
C GLY A 423 -11.91 -17.39 -7.76
N LEU A 424 -12.16 -16.68 -6.64
CA LEU A 424 -12.43 -17.29 -5.34
C LEU A 424 -13.86 -17.82 -5.17
N TYR A 425 -14.84 -17.13 -5.76
CA TYR A 425 -16.25 -17.33 -5.41
C TYR A 425 -17.13 -17.86 -6.53
N TRP A 426 -16.70 -17.72 -7.79
CA TRP A 426 -17.52 -18.09 -8.93
C TRP A 426 -16.94 -19.30 -9.68
N ARG A 427 -17.64 -20.45 -9.60
CA ARG A 427 -17.19 -21.71 -10.24
C ARG A 427 -16.87 -21.55 -11.72
N ARG A 428 -17.72 -20.81 -12.45
CA ARG A 428 -17.60 -20.65 -13.89
C ARG A 428 -16.48 -19.70 -14.33
N ALA A 429 -15.84 -18.96 -13.40
CA ALA A 429 -14.71 -18.12 -13.72
C ALA A 429 -13.60 -18.93 -14.43
N ASN A 430 -13.14 -18.46 -15.58
CA ASN A 430 -12.15 -19.16 -16.40
C ASN A 430 -11.09 -18.21 -16.96
N ALA A 431 -10.08 -18.78 -17.64
CA ALA A 431 -8.93 -18.04 -18.14
C ALA A 431 -9.33 -16.94 -19.16
N MET A 432 -10.30 -17.22 -20.04
CA MET A 432 -10.74 -16.25 -21.05
C MET A 432 -11.37 -15.03 -20.38
N GLY A 433 -12.28 -15.24 -19.42
CA GLY A 433 -12.88 -14.16 -18.62
C GLY A 433 -11.82 -13.33 -17.90
N ALA A 434 -10.83 -13.99 -17.28
CA ALA A 434 -9.74 -13.30 -16.59
C ALA A 434 -8.88 -12.46 -17.56
N ILE A 435 -8.42 -13.02 -18.69
CA ILE A 435 -7.61 -12.31 -19.68
C ILE A 435 -8.35 -11.08 -20.22
N LEU A 436 -9.59 -11.27 -20.64
CA LEU A 436 -10.41 -10.19 -21.21
C LEU A 436 -10.68 -9.09 -20.16
N SER A 437 -10.98 -9.46 -18.92
CA SER A 437 -11.19 -8.49 -17.84
C SER A 437 -9.92 -7.71 -17.51
N MET A 438 -8.78 -8.37 -17.37
CA MET A 438 -7.49 -7.72 -17.08
C MET A 438 -7.08 -6.75 -18.17
N THR A 439 -7.22 -7.15 -19.43
CA THR A 439 -6.86 -6.31 -20.60
C THR A 439 -7.85 -5.16 -20.79
N ALA A 440 -9.15 -5.44 -20.80
CA ALA A 440 -10.18 -4.41 -20.98
C ALA A 440 -10.25 -3.45 -19.78
N GLY A 441 -10.10 -3.97 -18.55
CA GLY A 441 -10.04 -3.15 -17.33
C GLY A 441 -8.85 -2.20 -17.36
N CYS A 442 -7.66 -2.70 -17.66
CA CYS A 442 -6.46 -1.88 -17.78
C CYS A 442 -6.58 -0.82 -18.89
N ALA A 443 -7.06 -1.22 -20.07
CA ALA A 443 -7.27 -0.31 -21.20
C ALA A 443 -8.30 0.77 -20.87
N ALA A 444 -9.45 0.40 -20.28
CA ALA A 444 -10.48 1.34 -19.85
C ALA A 444 -9.95 2.31 -18.79
N PHE A 445 -9.16 1.83 -17.81
CA PHE A 445 -8.57 2.66 -16.79
C PHE A 445 -7.66 3.73 -17.38
N PHE A 446 -6.76 3.37 -18.29
CA PHE A 446 -5.92 4.34 -18.99
C PHE A 446 -6.75 5.27 -19.88
N PHE A 447 -7.72 4.74 -20.61
CA PHE A 447 -8.59 5.55 -21.46
C PHE A 447 -9.30 6.66 -20.66
N PHE A 448 -9.98 6.35 -19.58
CA PHE A 448 -10.69 7.34 -18.77
C PHE A 448 -9.76 8.34 -18.08
N ASN A 449 -8.58 7.91 -17.66
CA ASN A 449 -7.60 8.82 -17.03
C ASN A 449 -6.96 9.78 -18.05
N ILE A 450 -6.67 9.31 -19.26
CA ILE A 450 -6.03 10.14 -20.31
C ILE A 450 -7.06 11.07 -20.95
N SER A 451 -8.24 10.55 -21.32
CA SER A 451 -9.30 11.34 -21.94
C SER A 451 -9.98 12.30 -20.99
N LYS A 452 -9.82 12.09 -19.66
CA LYS A 452 -10.53 12.81 -18.59
C LYS A 452 -12.06 12.79 -18.74
N ILE A 453 -12.59 11.81 -19.47
CA ILE A 453 -14.04 11.60 -19.60
C ILE A 453 -14.57 11.10 -18.27
N SER A 454 -15.55 11.82 -17.73
CA SER A 454 -16.27 11.45 -16.51
C SER A 454 -17.63 10.87 -16.85
N VAL A 455 -17.89 9.65 -16.39
CA VAL A 455 -19.20 8.99 -16.56
C VAL A 455 -20.04 9.31 -15.31
N ALA A 456 -21.17 9.99 -15.50
CA ALA A 456 -22.04 10.45 -14.41
C ALA A 456 -21.33 11.22 -13.28
N GLY A 457 -20.25 11.96 -13.61
CA GLY A 457 -19.45 12.70 -12.64
C GLY A 457 -18.53 11.85 -11.78
N THR A 458 -18.44 10.54 -12.01
CA THR A 458 -17.55 9.63 -11.26
C THR A 458 -16.11 9.65 -11.82
N THR A 459 -15.17 9.21 -11.03
CA THR A 459 -13.77 9.04 -11.46
C THR A 459 -13.61 7.78 -12.33
N ALA A 460 -12.46 7.68 -13.01
CA ALA A 460 -12.13 6.59 -13.95
C ALA A 460 -12.38 5.18 -13.43
N ILE A 461 -12.19 4.94 -12.11
CA ILE A 461 -12.28 3.59 -11.52
C ILE A 461 -13.70 2.99 -11.62
N VAL A 462 -14.75 3.81 -11.48
CA VAL A 462 -16.12 3.32 -11.48
C VAL A 462 -16.50 2.69 -12.83
N PRO A 463 -16.44 3.41 -13.97
CA PRO A 463 -16.71 2.80 -15.25
C PRO A 463 -15.71 1.68 -15.60
N THR A 464 -14.47 1.78 -15.16
CA THR A 464 -13.45 0.74 -15.37
C THR A 464 -13.84 -0.59 -14.74
N LEU A 465 -14.22 -0.61 -13.46
CA LEU A 465 -14.61 -1.85 -12.79
C LEU A 465 -15.91 -2.43 -13.31
N VAL A 466 -16.86 -1.59 -13.75
CA VAL A 466 -18.08 -2.05 -14.41
C VAL A 466 -17.74 -2.75 -15.74
N ILE A 467 -16.88 -2.15 -16.56
CA ILE A 467 -16.43 -2.77 -17.82
C ILE A 467 -15.67 -4.07 -17.54
N ALA A 468 -14.71 -4.05 -16.59
CA ALA A 468 -13.93 -5.22 -16.24
C ALA A 468 -14.82 -6.39 -15.77
N ALA A 469 -15.83 -6.11 -14.94
CA ALA A 469 -16.77 -7.12 -14.45
C ALA A 469 -17.68 -7.66 -15.57
N ALA A 470 -18.24 -6.77 -16.39
CA ALA A 470 -19.09 -7.17 -17.51
C ALA A 470 -18.34 -8.06 -18.52
N VAL A 471 -17.12 -7.66 -18.87
CA VAL A 471 -16.26 -8.41 -19.80
C VAL A 471 -15.79 -9.73 -19.18
N PHE A 472 -15.49 -9.75 -17.85
CA PHE A 472 -15.17 -10.99 -17.14
C PHE A 472 -16.31 -12.00 -17.22
N ILE A 473 -17.52 -11.55 -16.89
CA ILE A 473 -18.72 -12.40 -16.89
C ILE A 473 -19.01 -12.90 -18.31
N ALA A 474 -19.04 -12.00 -19.29
CA ALA A 474 -19.29 -12.36 -20.68
C ALA A 474 -18.25 -13.35 -21.22
N GLY A 475 -16.96 -13.08 -21.01
CA GLY A 475 -15.87 -13.95 -21.43
C GLY A 475 -15.92 -15.33 -20.77
N SER A 476 -16.30 -15.39 -19.49
CA SER A 476 -16.45 -16.66 -18.78
C SER A 476 -17.68 -17.47 -19.23
N LEU A 477 -18.77 -16.79 -19.57
CA LEU A 477 -19.99 -17.47 -20.04
C LEU A 477 -19.90 -17.95 -21.49
N LEU A 478 -19.25 -17.16 -22.35
CA LEU A 478 -19.14 -17.45 -23.79
C LEU A 478 -17.99 -18.40 -24.16
N SER A 479 -17.09 -18.68 -23.25
CA SER A 479 -15.95 -19.58 -23.48
C SER A 479 -16.17 -20.98 -22.88
N LYS A 480 -15.18 -21.88 -23.11
CA LYS A 480 -15.23 -23.26 -22.66
C LYS A 480 -15.53 -23.34 -21.15
N ASP A 481 -16.49 -24.19 -20.82
CA ASP A 481 -16.86 -24.47 -19.44
C ASP A 481 -15.82 -25.37 -18.77
N ASN A 482 -15.31 -24.95 -17.64
CA ASN A 482 -14.39 -25.72 -16.79
C ASN A 482 -14.99 -26.02 -15.40
N THR A 483 -16.31 -25.89 -15.26
CA THR A 483 -17.01 -26.16 -13.99
C THR A 483 -16.91 -27.63 -13.55
N ASN A 484 -16.61 -28.55 -14.45
CA ASN A 484 -16.45 -29.98 -14.19
C ASN A 484 -14.97 -30.39 -13.98
N ASP A 485 -14.04 -29.44 -13.88
CA ASP A 485 -12.63 -29.75 -13.58
C ASP A 485 -12.48 -30.24 -12.14
N ALA A 486 -12.32 -31.56 -11.98
CA ALA A 486 -12.24 -32.22 -10.67
C ALA A 486 -11.05 -31.71 -9.82
N GLU A 487 -9.95 -31.30 -10.45
CA GLU A 487 -8.80 -30.75 -9.77
C GLU A 487 -9.12 -29.36 -9.18
N LEU A 488 -9.79 -28.49 -9.97
CA LEU A 488 -10.24 -27.19 -9.48
C LEU A 488 -11.25 -27.35 -8.34
N HIS A 489 -12.16 -28.31 -8.43
CA HIS A 489 -13.10 -28.61 -7.34
C HIS A 489 -12.37 -28.98 -6.05
N LYS A 490 -11.38 -29.87 -6.15
CA LYS A 490 -10.60 -30.31 -4.98
C LYS A 490 -9.82 -29.17 -4.33
N ILE A 491 -9.30 -28.23 -5.14
CA ILE A 491 -8.49 -27.11 -4.64
C ILE A 491 -9.37 -26.01 -4.05
N PHE A 492 -10.46 -25.64 -4.73
CA PHE A 492 -11.23 -24.44 -4.44
C PHE A 492 -12.50 -24.66 -3.60
N ASP A 493 -12.90 -25.91 -3.34
CA ASP A 493 -14.11 -26.25 -2.55
C ASP A 493 -15.37 -25.51 -3.04
N PHE A 494 -15.66 -25.59 -4.32
CA PHE A 494 -16.85 -24.99 -4.89
C PHE A 494 -18.12 -25.80 -4.61
#